data_c963ecc31b87ecf8e0fe312a18d583fd
#
_entry.id   c963ecc31b87ecf8e0fe312a18d583fd
#
_cell.length_a   1.000
_cell.length_b   1.000
_cell.length_c   1.000
_cell.angle_alpha   90.00
_cell.angle_beta   90.00
_cell.angle_gamma   90.00
#
_symmetry.space_group_name_H-M   'P 1'
#
loop_
_entity.id
_entity.type
_entity.pdbx_description
1 polymer ?
#
loop_
_entity_poly.entity_id
_entity_poly.type
_entity_poly.pdbx_seq_one_letter_code
_entity_poly.pdbx_strand_id
1 'polypeptide(L)'
;MLIAVLAVSGLTVFVLGIVLGISAWVAHEMTQTRRLPVYGHPTELGLDYEDVTFQSKNDKIPLKGWDLRTPSDSRCIIFIQGQDHHRNSPGIRALQLGRDLVNQDYSVLLFDFRGRGESGGKRDSTGDREQWDVMGAIDYVVARGIPLERIGLLGFSLGAAVALLVAAKLPSIAAVVADSAWLDSLIELQRVPFWRFYLPAWFAFPISLMGSILFGADFSKVRPIKVVNKIPRPIFFIHGQQDPVISFQETQELCKASSNPEDRIWIVPDTGHVASYRRQPEEYAAKVVSFFRRHIGE
;
A
#
# COMPACT_ATOMS: atom_id res chain seq x y z
N MET A 1 -33.90 -19.75 -40.13
CA MET A 1 -33.89 -18.73 -39.08
C MET A 1 -33.50 -19.32 -37.72
N LEU A 2 -34.15 -20.34 -37.19
CA LEU A 2 -33.84 -20.96 -35.88
C LEU A 2 -32.40 -21.47 -35.77
N ILE A 3 -31.91 -22.22 -36.77
CA ILE A 3 -30.55 -22.77 -36.77
C ILE A 3 -29.49 -21.63 -36.73
N ALA A 4 -29.71 -20.54 -37.47
CA ALA A 4 -28.80 -19.39 -37.45
C ALA A 4 -28.80 -18.69 -36.07
N VAL A 5 -29.94 -18.54 -35.41
CA VAL A 5 -30.05 -17.98 -34.06
C VAL A 5 -29.34 -18.88 -33.05
N LEU A 6 -29.53 -20.19 -33.11
CA LEU A 6 -28.83 -21.14 -32.21
C LEU A 6 -27.32 -21.14 -32.44
N ALA A 7 -26.86 -21.05 -33.68
CA ALA A 7 -25.44 -20.99 -34.00
C ALA A 7 -24.82 -19.69 -33.47
N VAL A 8 -25.46 -18.53 -33.66
CA VAL A 8 -25.01 -17.23 -33.14
C VAL A 8 -24.99 -17.24 -31.60
N SER A 9 -26.07 -17.76 -30.98
CA SER A 9 -26.13 -17.85 -29.51
C SER A 9 -25.03 -18.75 -28.96
N GLY A 10 -24.77 -19.91 -29.59
CA GLY A 10 -23.71 -20.83 -29.20
C GLY A 10 -22.30 -20.19 -29.31
N LEU A 11 -22.05 -19.49 -30.42
CA LEU A 11 -20.79 -18.76 -30.61
C LEU A 11 -20.61 -17.66 -29.57
N THR A 12 -21.66 -16.89 -29.27
CA THR A 12 -21.64 -15.83 -28.26
C THR A 12 -21.30 -16.38 -26.88
N VAL A 13 -21.95 -17.48 -26.46
CA VAL A 13 -21.66 -18.13 -25.17
C VAL A 13 -20.22 -18.65 -25.12
N PHE A 14 -19.74 -19.24 -26.22
CA PHE A 14 -18.37 -19.74 -26.31
C PHE A 14 -17.32 -18.61 -26.18
N VAL A 15 -17.51 -17.51 -26.91
CA VAL A 15 -16.62 -16.34 -26.83
C VAL A 15 -16.63 -15.72 -25.43
N LEU A 16 -17.82 -15.57 -24.83
CA LEU A 16 -17.95 -15.08 -23.45
C LEU A 16 -17.23 -16.00 -22.47
N GLY A 17 -17.35 -17.31 -22.62
CA GLY A 17 -16.63 -18.29 -21.80
C GLY A 17 -15.12 -18.13 -21.88
N ILE A 18 -14.56 -17.89 -23.08
CA ILE A 18 -13.13 -17.61 -23.27
C ILE A 18 -12.72 -16.31 -22.55
N VAL A 19 -13.47 -15.23 -22.75
CA VAL A 19 -13.18 -13.92 -22.13
C VAL A 19 -13.18 -14.04 -20.60
N LEU A 20 -14.19 -14.69 -20.03
CA LEU A 20 -14.28 -14.89 -18.58
C LEU A 20 -13.15 -15.82 -18.06
N GLY A 21 -12.82 -16.88 -18.81
CA GLY A 21 -11.71 -17.78 -18.46
C GLY A 21 -10.36 -17.08 -18.44
N ILE A 22 -10.04 -16.29 -19.46
CA ILE A 22 -8.83 -15.46 -19.51
C ILE A 22 -8.83 -14.46 -18.35
N SER A 23 -9.96 -13.80 -18.12
CA SER A 23 -10.08 -12.79 -17.05
C SER A 23 -9.92 -13.41 -15.67
N ALA A 24 -10.47 -14.60 -15.44
CA ALA A 24 -10.28 -15.34 -14.19
C ALA A 24 -8.83 -15.75 -13.99
N TRP A 25 -8.14 -16.19 -15.04
CA TRP A 25 -6.73 -16.52 -14.98
C TRP A 25 -5.86 -15.29 -14.67
N VAL A 26 -6.08 -14.17 -15.36
CA VAL A 26 -5.34 -12.92 -15.08
C VAL A 26 -5.61 -12.43 -13.66
N ALA A 27 -6.86 -12.43 -13.22
CA ALA A 27 -7.21 -12.07 -11.84
C ALA A 27 -6.54 -13.00 -10.81
N HIS A 28 -6.43 -14.29 -11.13
CA HIS A 28 -5.69 -15.25 -10.32
C HIS A 28 -4.21 -14.85 -10.20
N GLU A 29 -3.54 -14.58 -11.33
CA GLU A 29 -2.13 -14.17 -11.36
C GLU A 29 -1.89 -12.86 -10.60
N MET A 30 -2.79 -11.89 -10.74
CA MET A 30 -2.68 -10.59 -10.07
C MET A 30 -2.91 -10.66 -8.56
N THR A 31 -3.64 -11.66 -8.09
CA THR A 31 -3.94 -11.86 -6.66
C THR A 31 -3.07 -12.92 -6.00
N GLN A 32 -2.19 -13.57 -6.74
CA GLN A 32 -1.19 -14.46 -6.14
C GLN A 32 -0.12 -13.67 -5.38
N THR A 33 0.20 -14.13 -4.19
CA THR A 33 1.31 -13.57 -3.41
C THR A 33 2.58 -14.35 -3.67
N ARG A 34 3.68 -13.62 -3.88
CA ARG A 34 5.02 -14.20 -3.79
C ARG A 34 5.51 -14.03 -2.37
N ARG A 35 5.49 -15.14 -1.62
CA ARG A 35 5.98 -15.14 -0.25
C ARG A 35 7.50 -15.18 -0.26
N LEU A 36 8.13 -14.01 -0.19
CA LEU A 36 9.56 -13.87 -0.04
C LEU A 36 9.96 -14.11 1.42
N PRO A 37 11.07 -14.82 1.69
CA PRO A 37 11.61 -14.94 3.03
C PRO A 37 12.04 -13.55 3.55
N VAL A 38 11.85 -13.32 4.85
CA VAL A 38 12.30 -12.10 5.50
C VAL A 38 13.80 -12.19 5.74
N TYR A 39 14.56 -11.31 5.13
CA TYR A 39 16.01 -11.22 5.28
C TYR A 39 16.40 -10.09 6.20
N GLY A 40 17.53 -10.24 6.90
CA GLY A 40 18.05 -9.25 7.84
C GLY A 40 17.21 -9.16 9.11
N HIS A 41 17.77 -8.52 10.11
CA HIS A 41 17.19 -8.49 11.45
C HIS A 41 17.44 -7.12 12.11
N PRO A 42 16.53 -6.58 12.91
CA PRO A 42 16.72 -5.28 13.57
C PRO A 42 17.99 -5.18 14.40
N THR A 43 18.41 -6.29 15.04
CA THR A 43 19.66 -6.34 15.83
C THR A 43 20.93 -6.10 15.02
N GLU A 44 20.91 -6.36 13.70
CA GLU A 44 22.06 -6.05 12.83
C GLU A 44 22.35 -4.54 12.74
N LEU A 45 21.34 -3.73 13.05
CA LEU A 45 21.45 -2.26 13.13
C LEU A 45 21.46 -1.73 14.56
N GLY A 46 21.59 -2.61 15.56
CA GLY A 46 21.58 -2.25 16.97
C GLY A 46 20.22 -1.76 17.47
N LEU A 47 19.15 -2.20 16.84
CA LEU A 47 17.78 -1.84 17.23
C LEU A 47 17.20 -2.87 18.20
N ASP A 48 16.66 -2.40 19.31
CA ASP A 48 15.78 -3.17 20.17
C ASP A 48 14.43 -3.34 19.49
N TYR A 49 13.83 -4.51 19.60
CA TYR A 49 12.55 -4.82 18.96
C TYR A 49 11.81 -5.95 19.67
N GLU A 50 10.52 -6.05 19.40
CA GLU A 50 9.70 -7.21 19.74
C GLU A 50 9.15 -7.86 18.46
N ASP A 51 9.23 -9.19 18.37
CA ASP A 51 8.44 -9.94 17.40
C ASP A 51 6.98 -9.91 17.81
N VAL A 52 6.13 -9.35 16.96
CA VAL A 52 4.72 -9.20 17.28
C VAL A 52 3.81 -9.95 16.33
N THR A 53 2.67 -10.36 16.87
CA THR A 53 1.59 -10.96 16.09
C THR A 53 0.29 -10.26 16.47
N PHE A 54 -0.39 -9.71 15.49
CA PHE A 54 -1.71 -9.10 15.66
C PHE A 54 -2.65 -9.55 14.56
N GLN A 55 -3.92 -9.19 14.63
CA GLN A 55 -4.94 -9.64 13.70
C GLN A 55 -5.36 -8.53 12.75
N SER A 56 -5.52 -8.86 11.47
CA SER A 56 -6.27 -8.04 10.53
C SER A 56 -7.68 -7.75 11.06
N LYS A 57 -8.18 -6.53 10.84
CA LYS A 57 -9.39 -6.01 11.50
C LYS A 57 -10.63 -6.87 11.34
N ASN A 58 -10.95 -7.30 10.12
CA ASN A 58 -12.24 -7.95 9.83
C ASN A 58 -12.14 -9.48 9.79
N ASP A 59 -11.19 -10.02 9.03
CA ASP A 59 -11.09 -11.45 8.75
C ASP A 59 -10.09 -12.19 9.65
N LYS A 60 -9.52 -11.49 10.64
CA LYS A 60 -8.69 -12.05 11.71
C LYS A 60 -7.47 -12.84 11.22
N ILE A 61 -6.96 -12.50 10.04
CA ILE A 61 -5.70 -13.07 9.56
C ILE A 61 -4.57 -12.67 10.50
N PRO A 62 -3.74 -13.62 11.00
CA PRO A 62 -2.59 -13.28 11.82
C PRO A 62 -1.53 -12.57 10.98
N LEU A 63 -1.10 -11.40 11.43
CA LEU A 63 -0.08 -10.57 10.81
C LEU A 63 1.16 -10.57 11.71
N LYS A 64 2.32 -10.68 11.08
CA LYS A 64 3.62 -10.69 11.74
C LYS A 64 4.34 -9.36 11.53
N GLY A 65 5.05 -8.89 12.54
CA GLY A 65 5.78 -7.64 12.47
C GLY A 65 6.93 -7.56 13.47
N TRP A 66 7.68 -6.47 13.34
CA TRP A 66 8.67 -6.01 14.30
C TRP A 66 8.21 -4.66 14.89
N ASP A 67 8.16 -4.60 16.19
CA ASP A 67 7.81 -3.42 16.95
C ASP A 67 9.09 -2.82 17.54
N LEU A 68 9.58 -1.77 16.91
CA LEU A 68 10.77 -1.03 17.33
C LEU A 68 10.34 0.08 18.28
N ARG A 69 10.50 -0.12 19.59
CA ARG A 69 10.03 0.84 20.60
C ARG A 69 11.13 1.80 21.01
N THR A 70 10.74 3.05 21.22
CA THR A 70 11.60 4.04 21.89
C THR A 70 11.31 4.06 23.38
N PRO A 71 12.23 4.63 24.22
CA PRO A 71 11.99 4.76 25.65
C PRO A 71 10.73 5.56 26.02
N SER A 72 10.36 6.58 25.21
CA SER A 72 9.16 7.37 25.42
C SER A 72 7.89 6.62 25.03
N ASP A 73 7.97 5.79 23.99
CA ASP A 73 6.88 5.06 23.34
C ASP A 73 5.56 5.84 23.22
N SER A 74 5.67 7.15 22.98
CA SER A 74 4.55 8.08 23.01
C SER A 74 3.93 8.34 21.64
N ARG A 75 4.60 7.93 20.55
CA ARG A 75 4.21 8.16 19.15
C ARG A 75 4.77 7.06 18.26
N CYS A 76 4.02 6.67 17.25
CA CYS A 76 4.40 5.54 16.38
C CYS A 76 4.21 5.84 14.91
N ILE A 77 5.15 5.39 14.10
CA ILE A 77 5.03 5.37 12.64
C ILE A 77 4.82 3.93 12.18
N ILE A 78 3.71 3.69 11.49
CA ILE A 78 3.41 2.39 10.90
C ILE A 78 3.91 2.38 9.46
N PHE A 79 4.84 1.48 9.14
CA PHE A 79 5.33 1.26 7.78
C PHE A 79 4.38 0.33 7.03
N ILE A 80 3.95 0.78 5.85
CA ILE A 80 3.01 0.06 4.99
C ILE A 80 3.72 -0.24 3.68
N GLN A 81 4.11 -1.50 3.49
CA GLN A 81 4.97 -1.96 2.40
C GLN A 81 4.26 -1.96 1.04
N GLY A 82 5.05 -1.91 -0.03
CA GLY A 82 4.58 -2.05 -1.40
C GLY A 82 4.17 -3.49 -1.76
N GLN A 83 3.72 -3.69 -3.00
CA GLN A 83 3.37 -5.00 -3.52
C GLN A 83 4.61 -5.91 -3.59
N ASP A 84 4.43 -7.21 -3.32
CA ASP A 84 5.48 -8.24 -3.33
C ASP A 84 6.66 -8.00 -2.37
N HIS A 85 6.47 -7.14 -1.36
CA HIS A 85 7.47 -6.84 -0.33
C HIS A 85 7.04 -7.36 1.05
N HIS A 86 8.02 -7.57 1.92
CA HIS A 86 7.83 -7.89 3.34
C HIS A 86 8.34 -6.75 4.23
N ARG A 87 8.16 -6.85 5.56
CA ARG A 87 8.51 -5.82 6.55
C ARG A 87 9.92 -5.24 6.43
N ASN A 88 10.91 -6.03 6.01
CA ASN A 88 12.26 -5.55 5.69
C ASN A 88 12.48 -5.47 4.18
N SER A 89 11.73 -4.63 3.50
CA SER A 89 11.92 -4.43 2.06
C SER A 89 13.29 -3.82 1.75
N PRO A 90 14.18 -4.55 1.04
CA PRO A 90 15.51 -4.02 0.71
C PRO A 90 15.43 -2.87 -0.31
N GLY A 91 14.39 -2.83 -1.13
CA GLY A 91 14.18 -1.77 -2.13
C GLY A 91 14.09 -0.38 -1.52
N ILE A 92 13.41 -0.27 -0.38
CA ILE A 92 13.26 0.97 0.39
C ILE A 92 14.22 1.06 1.59
N ARG A 93 15.03 0.04 1.86
CA ARG A 93 15.88 -0.05 3.07
C ARG A 93 15.09 0.19 4.36
N ALA A 94 14.00 -0.58 4.53
CA ALA A 94 13.00 -0.34 5.57
C ALA A 94 13.58 -0.31 6.99
N LEU A 95 14.52 -1.20 7.33
CA LEU A 95 15.16 -1.19 8.66
C LEU A 95 16.05 0.04 8.87
N GLN A 96 16.78 0.50 7.85
CA GLN A 96 17.63 1.70 7.96
C GLN A 96 16.75 2.95 8.19
N LEU A 97 15.68 3.10 7.42
CA LEU A 97 14.73 4.19 7.61
C LEU A 97 14.04 4.08 8.98
N GLY A 98 13.67 2.86 9.40
CA GLY A 98 13.13 2.60 10.74
C GLY A 98 14.10 3.06 11.85
N ARG A 99 15.39 2.72 11.73
CA ARG A 99 16.42 3.19 12.65
C ARG A 99 16.51 4.72 12.69
N ASP A 100 16.48 5.37 11.52
CA ASP A 100 16.57 6.84 11.47
C ASP A 100 15.38 7.49 12.18
N LEU A 101 14.17 6.89 12.13
CA LEU A 101 12.99 7.35 12.86
C LEU A 101 13.08 7.03 14.36
N VAL A 102 13.56 5.85 14.75
CA VAL A 102 13.77 5.48 16.16
C VAL A 102 14.78 6.44 16.83
N ASN A 103 15.84 6.82 16.13
CA ASN A 103 16.81 7.82 16.59
C ASN A 103 16.22 9.23 16.77
N GLN A 104 15.01 9.47 16.25
CA GLN A 104 14.24 10.71 16.40
C GLN A 104 13.03 10.53 17.34
N ASP A 105 13.09 9.50 18.18
CA ASP A 105 12.09 9.17 19.20
C ASP A 105 10.71 8.83 18.65
N TYR A 106 10.64 8.17 17.49
CA TYR A 106 9.44 7.54 16.97
C TYR A 106 9.55 6.02 17.12
N SER A 107 8.61 5.39 17.84
CA SER A 107 8.43 3.94 17.73
C SER A 107 8.00 3.60 16.30
N VAL A 108 8.44 2.45 15.78
CA VAL A 108 8.17 2.05 14.40
C VAL A 108 7.60 0.63 14.37
N LEU A 109 6.43 0.47 13.77
CA LEU A 109 5.86 -0.84 13.49
C LEU A 109 6.11 -1.21 12.03
N LEU A 110 6.95 -2.22 11.81
CA LEU A 110 7.19 -2.86 10.53
C LEU A 110 6.42 -4.16 10.48
N PHE A 111 5.51 -4.36 9.53
CA PHE A 111 4.73 -5.60 9.45
C PHE A 111 4.58 -6.11 8.02
N ASP A 112 4.30 -7.40 7.89
CA ASP A 112 4.00 -8.03 6.62
C ASP A 112 2.49 -8.00 6.36
N PHE A 113 2.08 -7.55 5.18
CA PHE A 113 0.72 -7.73 4.71
C PHE A 113 0.32 -9.20 4.61
N ARG A 114 -0.98 -9.47 4.55
CA ARG A 114 -1.53 -10.80 4.27
C ARG A 114 -0.82 -11.49 3.12
N GLY A 115 -0.56 -12.79 3.26
CA GLY A 115 0.08 -13.61 2.23
C GLY A 115 1.57 -13.32 2.00
N ARG A 116 2.20 -12.39 2.72
CA ARG A 116 3.60 -11.97 2.54
C ARG A 116 4.44 -12.26 3.76
N GLY A 117 5.75 -12.33 3.57
CA GLY A 117 6.70 -12.61 4.65
C GLY A 117 6.22 -13.79 5.50
N GLU A 118 6.04 -13.56 6.80
CA GLU A 118 5.57 -14.55 7.77
C GLU A 118 4.10 -14.39 8.18
N SER A 119 3.38 -13.40 7.62
CA SER A 119 1.96 -13.20 7.87
C SER A 119 1.09 -14.31 7.30
N GLY A 120 -0.07 -14.53 7.90
CA GLY A 120 -1.10 -15.44 7.40
C GLY A 120 -1.70 -14.99 6.08
N GLY A 121 -2.68 -15.76 5.59
CA GLY A 121 -3.31 -15.50 4.30
C GLY A 121 -2.56 -16.14 3.13
N LYS A 122 -3.22 -16.22 1.98
CA LYS A 122 -2.69 -16.87 0.77
C LYS A 122 -2.78 -15.99 -0.47
N ARG A 123 -3.47 -14.86 -0.38
CA ARG A 123 -3.75 -13.98 -1.50
C ARG A 123 -3.62 -12.53 -1.12
N ASP A 124 -3.22 -11.76 -2.11
CA ASP A 124 -3.23 -10.31 -2.16
C ASP A 124 -4.58 -9.86 -2.76
N SER A 125 -5.08 -8.73 -2.34
CA SER A 125 -6.29 -8.11 -2.91
C SER A 125 -5.99 -6.77 -3.56
N THR A 126 -4.70 -6.50 -3.80
CA THR A 126 -4.20 -5.29 -4.44
C THR A 126 -4.72 -4.01 -3.76
N GLY A 127 -4.81 -4.03 -2.43
CA GLY A 127 -5.18 -2.90 -1.59
C GLY A 127 -6.60 -2.91 -1.03
N ASP A 128 -7.50 -3.80 -1.47
CA ASP A 128 -8.88 -3.85 -0.92
C ASP A 128 -8.87 -4.34 0.53
N ARG A 129 -8.40 -5.55 0.79
CA ARG A 129 -8.37 -6.14 2.13
C ARG A 129 -7.13 -5.77 2.93
N GLU A 130 -6.05 -5.33 2.28
CA GLU A 130 -4.86 -4.79 2.93
C GLU A 130 -5.18 -3.56 3.80
N GLN A 131 -6.28 -2.84 3.51
CA GLN A 131 -6.82 -1.82 4.42
C GLN A 131 -7.17 -2.40 5.81
N TRP A 132 -7.70 -3.62 5.86
CA TRP A 132 -8.00 -4.30 7.14
C TRP A 132 -6.72 -4.67 7.89
N ASP A 133 -5.63 -4.96 7.18
CA ASP A 133 -4.33 -5.26 7.79
C ASP A 133 -3.77 -4.01 8.44
N VAL A 134 -3.79 -2.87 7.74
CA VAL A 134 -3.37 -1.58 8.30
C VAL A 134 -4.24 -1.18 9.49
N MET A 135 -5.56 -1.37 9.40
CA MET A 135 -6.45 -1.12 10.54
C MET A 135 -6.13 -2.03 11.73
N GLY A 136 -5.76 -3.30 11.50
CA GLY A 136 -5.30 -4.20 12.53
C GLY A 136 -3.98 -3.75 13.17
N ALA A 137 -3.04 -3.24 12.37
CA ALA A 137 -1.80 -2.66 12.84
C ALA A 137 -2.05 -1.40 13.71
N ILE A 138 -2.98 -0.55 13.30
CA ILE A 138 -3.41 0.62 14.08
C ILE A 138 -4.05 0.18 15.41
N ASP A 139 -4.98 -0.80 15.38
CA ASP A 139 -5.61 -1.32 16.60
C ASP A 139 -4.55 -1.89 17.57
N TYR A 140 -3.52 -2.57 17.06
CA TYR A 140 -2.40 -3.05 17.87
C TYR A 140 -1.65 -1.90 18.54
N VAL A 141 -1.29 -0.85 17.80
CA VAL A 141 -0.58 0.32 18.34
C VAL A 141 -1.44 1.09 19.36
N VAL A 142 -2.74 1.23 19.10
CA VAL A 142 -3.69 1.84 20.05
C VAL A 142 -3.81 1.01 21.33
N ALA A 143 -3.84 -0.32 21.23
CA ALA A 143 -3.89 -1.21 22.39
C ALA A 143 -2.62 -1.13 23.26
N ARG A 144 -1.49 -0.67 22.72
CA ARG A 144 -0.27 -0.33 23.47
C ARG A 144 -0.37 0.98 24.25
N GLY A 145 -1.42 1.78 24.02
CA GLY A 145 -1.64 3.07 24.70
C GLY A 145 -1.29 4.31 23.85
N ILE A 146 -0.90 4.14 22.59
CA ILE A 146 -0.62 5.27 21.68
C ILE A 146 -1.93 5.69 21.00
N PRO A 147 -2.44 6.90 21.22
CA PRO A 147 -3.70 7.35 20.61
C PRO A 147 -3.54 7.62 19.12
N LEU A 148 -4.66 7.59 18.36
CA LEU A 148 -4.67 7.78 16.91
C LEU A 148 -3.97 9.07 16.46
N GLU A 149 -4.11 10.13 17.22
CA GLU A 149 -3.51 11.46 16.98
C GLU A 149 -1.98 11.46 17.11
N ARG A 150 -1.41 10.36 17.59
CA ARG A 150 0.04 10.15 17.71
C ARG A 150 0.56 9.01 16.83
N ILE A 151 -0.26 8.57 15.87
CA ILE A 151 0.10 7.56 14.88
C ILE A 151 0.24 8.21 13.51
N GLY A 152 1.40 8.05 12.90
CA GLY A 152 1.67 8.39 11.50
C GLY A 152 1.65 7.14 10.61
N LEU A 153 1.21 7.29 9.38
CA LEU A 153 1.30 6.24 8.35
C LEU A 153 2.38 6.60 7.34
N LEU A 154 3.30 5.68 7.07
CA LEU A 154 4.33 5.81 6.04
C LEU A 154 4.16 4.66 5.04
N GLY A 155 3.58 4.95 3.89
CA GLY A 155 3.26 3.97 2.87
C GLY A 155 4.11 4.09 1.61
N PHE A 156 4.38 2.94 0.98
CA PHE A 156 5.18 2.84 -0.23
C PHE A 156 4.39 2.13 -1.33
N SER A 157 4.25 2.72 -2.53
CA SER A 157 3.56 2.12 -3.67
C SER A 157 2.13 1.67 -3.29
N LEU A 158 1.80 0.38 -3.37
CA LEU A 158 0.56 -0.19 -2.84
C LEU A 158 0.26 0.29 -1.41
N GLY A 159 1.27 0.26 -0.55
CA GLY A 159 1.13 0.70 0.84
C GLY A 159 0.78 2.18 0.96
N ALA A 160 1.26 3.02 0.05
CA ALA A 160 0.90 4.44 0.01
C ALA A 160 -0.57 4.64 -0.38
N ALA A 161 -1.04 3.90 -1.40
CA ALA A 161 -2.46 3.92 -1.77
C ALA A 161 -3.36 3.44 -0.62
N VAL A 162 -2.98 2.34 0.05
CA VAL A 162 -3.71 1.80 1.21
C VAL A 162 -3.69 2.78 2.40
N ALA A 163 -2.56 3.46 2.66
CA ALA A 163 -2.45 4.48 3.71
C ALA A 163 -3.47 5.62 3.49
N LEU A 164 -3.58 6.13 2.26
CA LEU A 164 -4.56 7.16 1.91
C LEU A 164 -6.01 6.68 2.11
N LEU A 165 -6.32 5.45 1.69
CA LEU A 165 -7.66 4.87 1.86
C LEU A 165 -8.03 4.69 3.33
N VAL A 166 -7.06 4.28 4.17
CA VAL A 166 -7.27 4.09 5.61
C VAL A 166 -7.39 5.44 6.31
N ALA A 167 -6.54 6.42 5.98
CA ALA A 167 -6.61 7.76 6.56
C ALA A 167 -7.95 8.46 6.27
N ALA A 168 -8.54 8.24 5.08
CA ALA A 168 -9.89 8.75 4.78
C ALA A 168 -10.99 8.12 5.64
N LYS A 169 -10.77 6.92 6.20
CA LYS A 169 -11.71 6.23 7.10
C LYS A 169 -11.44 6.53 8.57
N LEU A 170 -10.24 6.94 8.91
CA LEU A 170 -9.79 7.22 10.28
C LEU A 170 -9.26 8.66 10.38
N PRO A 171 -10.15 9.65 10.47
CA PRO A 171 -9.79 11.08 10.42
C PRO A 171 -8.94 11.56 11.59
N SER A 172 -8.78 10.75 12.64
CA SER A 172 -7.91 11.04 13.79
C SER A 172 -6.45 10.60 13.59
N ILE A 173 -6.11 9.84 12.54
CA ILE A 173 -4.71 9.53 12.23
C ILE A 173 -3.93 10.85 12.04
N ALA A 174 -2.78 10.98 12.70
CA ALA A 174 -2.08 12.26 12.78
C ALA A 174 -1.64 12.83 11.43
N ALA A 175 -0.97 12.01 10.62
CA ALA A 175 -0.43 12.41 9.32
C ALA A 175 -0.12 11.20 8.44
N VAL A 176 0.00 11.42 7.13
CA VAL A 176 0.34 10.39 6.15
C VAL A 176 1.55 10.82 5.32
N VAL A 177 2.53 9.94 5.16
CA VAL A 177 3.55 10.04 4.11
C VAL A 177 3.25 8.98 3.06
N ALA A 178 3.03 9.40 1.82
CA ALA A 178 2.67 8.56 0.69
C ALA A 178 3.76 8.63 -0.38
N ASP A 179 4.64 7.61 -0.43
CA ASP A 179 5.72 7.52 -1.42
C ASP A 179 5.29 6.65 -2.59
N SER A 180 5.29 7.21 -3.80
CA SER A 180 4.98 6.54 -5.08
C SER A 180 3.57 5.93 -5.11
N ALA A 181 2.57 6.62 -4.55
CA ALA A 181 1.18 6.19 -4.59
C ALA A 181 0.60 6.27 -6.01
N TRP A 182 -0.17 5.26 -6.40
CA TRP A 182 -0.97 5.35 -7.62
C TRP A 182 -2.31 6.06 -7.39
N LEU A 183 -2.89 6.52 -8.49
CA LEU A 183 -4.11 7.33 -8.50
C LEU A 183 -5.38 6.47 -8.32
N ASP A 184 -5.47 5.37 -9.08
CA ASP A 184 -6.70 4.58 -9.23
C ASP A 184 -6.38 3.17 -9.74
N SER A 185 -6.73 2.14 -8.98
CA SER A 185 -6.49 0.75 -9.39
C SER A 185 -7.19 0.33 -10.67
N LEU A 186 -8.29 0.98 -11.06
CA LEU A 186 -8.93 0.67 -12.34
C LEU A 186 -8.11 1.18 -13.52
N ILE A 187 -7.34 2.26 -13.34
CA ILE A 187 -6.39 2.75 -14.34
C ILE A 187 -5.22 1.77 -14.43
N GLU A 188 -4.67 1.36 -13.29
CA GLU A 188 -3.60 0.36 -13.25
C GLU A 188 -4.05 -0.98 -13.87
N LEU A 189 -5.28 -1.40 -13.61
CA LEU A 189 -5.84 -2.60 -14.19
C LEU A 189 -5.98 -2.55 -15.72
N GLN A 190 -6.05 -1.36 -16.32
CA GLN A 190 -6.01 -1.19 -17.77
C GLN A 190 -4.57 -1.28 -18.32
N ARG A 191 -3.59 -0.81 -17.55
CA ARG A 191 -2.17 -0.78 -17.96
C ARG A 191 -1.48 -2.14 -17.78
N VAL A 192 -1.55 -2.73 -16.59
CA VAL A 192 -0.84 -3.96 -16.24
C VAL A 192 -1.22 -5.14 -17.16
N PRO A 193 -2.49 -5.47 -17.43
CA PRO A 193 -2.85 -6.53 -18.36
C PRO A 193 -2.33 -6.30 -19.77
N PHE A 194 -2.30 -5.06 -20.25
CA PHE A 194 -1.74 -4.74 -21.55
C PHE A 194 -0.24 -5.06 -21.62
N TRP A 195 0.55 -4.58 -20.68
CA TRP A 195 2.00 -4.78 -20.67
C TRP A 195 2.42 -6.23 -20.37
N ARG A 196 1.71 -6.89 -19.46
CA ARG A 196 2.09 -8.22 -18.98
C ARG A 196 1.47 -9.37 -19.78
N PHE A 197 0.25 -9.19 -20.30
CA PHE A 197 -0.54 -10.26 -20.94
C PHE A 197 -0.99 -9.91 -22.35
N TYR A 198 -0.63 -8.72 -22.86
CA TYR A 198 -1.04 -8.21 -24.17
C TYR A 198 -2.57 -8.14 -24.37
N LEU A 199 -3.31 -7.90 -23.31
CA LEU A 199 -4.76 -7.79 -23.36
C LEU A 199 -5.20 -6.32 -23.55
N PRO A 200 -6.21 -6.06 -24.38
CA PRO A 200 -6.73 -4.71 -24.57
C PRO A 200 -7.41 -4.19 -23.28
N ALA A 201 -7.44 -2.86 -23.12
CA ALA A 201 -7.87 -2.16 -21.90
C ALA A 201 -9.29 -2.55 -21.43
N TRP A 202 -10.21 -2.93 -22.35
CA TRP A 202 -11.57 -3.35 -21.99
C TRP A 202 -11.60 -4.63 -21.13
N PHE A 203 -10.53 -5.45 -21.13
CA PHE A 203 -10.39 -6.58 -20.22
C PHE A 203 -10.36 -6.19 -18.75
N ALA A 204 -10.05 -4.92 -18.41
CA ALA A 204 -10.08 -4.45 -17.03
C ALA A 204 -11.40 -4.74 -16.33
N PHE A 205 -12.54 -4.57 -17.01
CA PHE A 205 -13.84 -4.83 -16.42
C PHE A 205 -14.06 -6.32 -16.06
N PRO A 206 -13.97 -7.28 -17.00
CA PRO A 206 -14.16 -8.69 -16.66
C PRO A 206 -13.06 -9.22 -15.72
N ILE A 207 -11.84 -8.72 -15.75
CA ILE A 207 -10.78 -9.07 -14.78
C ILE A 207 -11.18 -8.60 -13.38
N SER A 208 -11.64 -7.35 -13.23
CA SER A 208 -12.11 -6.82 -11.94
C SER A 208 -13.29 -7.63 -11.40
N LEU A 209 -14.23 -7.99 -12.26
CA LEU A 209 -15.37 -8.82 -11.89
C LEU A 209 -14.94 -10.21 -11.39
N MET A 210 -14.05 -10.88 -12.13
CA MET A 210 -13.54 -12.20 -11.74
C MET A 210 -12.68 -12.12 -10.47
N GLY A 211 -11.88 -11.07 -10.31
CA GLY A 211 -11.12 -10.79 -9.09
C GLY A 211 -12.01 -10.68 -7.86
N SER A 212 -13.11 -9.95 -7.99
CA SER A 212 -14.07 -9.76 -6.91
C SER A 212 -14.82 -11.06 -6.56
N ILE A 213 -15.34 -11.77 -7.56
CA ILE A 213 -16.16 -12.97 -7.36
C ILE A 213 -15.34 -14.16 -6.88
N LEU A 214 -14.20 -14.44 -7.53
CA LEU A 214 -13.43 -15.66 -7.28
C LEU A 214 -12.38 -15.51 -6.18
N PHE A 215 -11.83 -14.32 -6.01
CA PHE A 215 -10.68 -14.08 -5.15
C PHE A 215 -10.93 -13.04 -4.05
N GLY A 216 -12.09 -12.37 -4.07
CA GLY A 216 -12.45 -11.35 -3.11
C GLY A 216 -11.56 -10.11 -3.17
N ALA A 217 -11.02 -9.81 -4.36
CA ALA A 217 -10.21 -8.63 -4.65
C ALA A 217 -11.04 -7.65 -5.48
N ASP A 218 -11.60 -6.65 -4.83
CA ASP A 218 -12.42 -5.63 -5.49
C ASP A 218 -11.57 -4.40 -5.83
N PHE A 219 -11.00 -4.39 -7.02
CA PHE A 219 -10.16 -3.29 -7.50
C PHE A 219 -10.89 -1.94 -7.51
N SER A 220 -12.23 -1.93 -7.62
CA SER A 220 -13.02 -0.71 -7.62
C SER A 220 -13.02 0.04 -6.28
N LYS A 221 -12.61 -0.62 -5.20
CA LYS A 221 -12.48 -0.04 -3.85
C LYS A 221 -11.13 0.62 -3.60
N VAL A 222 -10.14 0.45 -4.50
CA VAL A 222 -8.78 0.94 -4.30
C VAL A 222 -8.54 2.12 -5.23
N ARG A 223 -9.10 3.27 -4.85
CA ARG A 223 -9.12 4.49 -5.67
C ARG A 223 -8.78 5.72 -4.82
N PRO A 224 -7.50 5.95 -4.49
CA PRO A 224 -7.03 7.08 -3.70
C PRO A 224 -7.60 8.43 -4.15
N ILE A 225 -7.69 8.68 -5.45
CA ILE A 225 -8.23 9.92 -6.01
C ILE A 225 -9.68 10.24 -5.58
N LYS A 226 -10.47 9.22 -5.25
CA LYS A 226 -11.87 9.39 -4.84
C LYS A 226 -12.04 9.73 -3.36
N VAL A 227 -10.96 9.64 -2.58
CA VAL A 227 -11.01 9.82 -1.13
C VAL A 227 -9.99 10.83 -0.59
N VAL A 228 -8.96 11.17 -1.36
CA VAL A 228 -7.87 12.04 -0.89
C VAL A 228 -8.38 13.41 -0.39
N ASN A 229 -9.41 13.96 -1.02
CA ASN A 229 -10.05 15.22 -0.60
C ASN A 229 -10.88 15.09 0.70
N LYS A 230 -11.08 13.89 1.20
CA LYS A 230 -11.79 13.62 2.45
C LYS A 230 -10.86 13.40 3.64
N ILE A 231 -9.55 13.40 3.40
CA ILE A 231 -8.54 13.25 4.45
C ILE A 231 -8.33 14.61 5.11
N PRO A 232 -8.73 14.79 6.38
CA PRO A 232 -8.62 16.10 7.04
C PRO A 232 -7.21 16.36 7.59
N ARG A 233 -6.33 15.36 7.54
CA ARG A 233 -4.98 15.42 8.08
C ARG A 233 -3.96 15.64 6.98
N PRO A 234 -2.79 16.24 7.32
CA PRO A 234 -1.77 16.54 6.34
C PRO A 234 -1.20 15.28 5.68
N ILE A 235 -0.91 15.41 4.39
CA ILE A 235 -0.28 14.36 3.58
C ILE A 235 1.03 14.90 3.01
N PHE A 236 2.10 14.14 3.15
CA PHE A 236 3.33 14.38 2.44
C PHE A 236 3.46 13.38 1.29
N PHE A 237 3.28 13.87 0.09
CA PHE A 237 3.43 13.12 -1.15
C PHE A 237 4.90 13.13 -1.58
N ILE A 238 5.47 11.95 -1.83
CA ILE A 238 6.84 11.78 -2.34
C ILE A 238 6.78 10.93 -3.60
N HIS A 239 7.60 11.24 -4.62
CA HIS A 239 7.69 10.42 -5.83
C HIS A 239 9.01 10.59 -6.55
N GLY A 240 9.57 9.50 -7.06
CA GLY A 240 10.74 9.56 -7.95
C GLY A 240 10.38 10.08 -9.33
N GLN A 241 11.12 11.06 -9.84
CA GLN A 241 10.84 11.69 -11.14
C GLN A 241 10.95 10.72 -12.32
N GLN A 242 11.83 9.70 -12.21
CA GLN A 242 12.07 8.69 -13.25
C GLN A 242 11.45 7.34 -12.90
N ASP A 243 10.31 7.36 -12.20
CA ASP A 243 9.59 6.14 -11.84
C ASP A 243 9.04 5.45 -13.11
N PRO A 244 9.51 4.22 -13.44
CA PRO A 244 9.08 3.51 -14.63
C PRO A 244 7.77 2.72 -14.42
N VAL A 245 7.27 2.65 -13.18
CA VAL A 245 6.10 1.84 -12.82
C VAL A 245 4.86 2.72 -12.73
N ILE A 246 4.96 3.82 -11.95
CA ILE A 246 3.88 4.78 -11.73
C ILE A 246 4.40 6.15 -12.09
N SER A 247 3.62 6.89 -12.87
CA SER A 247 4.01 8.25 -13.25
C SER A 247 3.93 9.20 -12.06
N PHE A 248 4.95 10.03 -11.84
CA PHE A 248 4.93 11.04 -10.78
C PHE A 248 3.80 12.07 -10.97
N GLN A 249 3.26 12.22 -12.19
CA GLN A 249 2.08 13.03 -12.47
C GLN A 249 0.86 12.54 -11.68
N GLU A 250 0.74 11.24 -11.42
CA GLU A 250 -0.35 10.71 -10.59
C GLU A 250 -0.27 11.23 -9.15
N THR A 251 0.93 11.29 -8.58
CA THR A 251 1.13 11.90 -7.26
C THR A 251 0.84 13.41 -7.28
N GLN A 252 1.17 14.12 -8.36
CA GLN A 252 0.80 15.53 -8.52
C GLN A 252 -0.72 15.71 -8.59
N GLU A 253 -1.43 14.81 -9.27
CA GLU A 253 -2.90 14.82 -9.33
C GLU A 253 -3.52 14.53 -7.97
N LEU A 254 -3.00 13.57 -7.22
CA LEU A 254 -3.43 13.28 -5.84
C LEU A 254 -3.25 14.51 -4.94
N CYS A 255 -2.08 15.15 -5.00
CA CYS A 255 -1.79 16.35 -4.21
C CYS A 255 -2.73 17.52 -4.59
N LYS A 256 -3.01 17.71 -5.87
CA LYS A 256 -3.96 18.73 -6.34
C LYS A 256 -5.42 18.44 -5.93
N ALA A 257 -5.78 17.17 -5.87
CA ALA A 257 -7.12 16.72 -5.46
C ALA A 257 -7.32 16.76 -3.95
N SER A 258 -6.24 16.75 -3.17
CA SER A 258 -6.31 16.97 -1.72
C SER A 258 -6.70 18.41 -1.41
N SER A 259 -7.42 18.61 -0.32
CA SER A 259 -7.92 19.93 0.09
C SER A 259 -7.19 20.51 1.31
N ASN A 260 -6.21 19.77 1.87
CA ASN A 260 -5.52 20.23 3.06
C ASN A 260 -4.37 21.20 2.71
N PRO A 261 -4.37 22.44 3.23
CA PRO A 261 -3.34 23.44 2.90
C PRO A 261 -1.95 23.11 3.48
N GLU A 262 -1.88 22.16 4.41
CA GLU A 262 -0.61 21.72 5.00
C GLU A 262 0.03 20.56 4.23
N ASP A 263 -0.60 20.08 3.15
CA ASP A 263 -0.02 19.06 2.29
C ASP A 263 1.29 19.52 1.67
N ARG A 264 2.17 18.55 1.48
CA ARG A 264 3.49 18.75 0.86
C ARG A 264 3.67 17.78 -0.28
N ILE A 265 4.42 18.19 -1.28
CA ILE A 265 4.85 17.31 -2.38
C ILE A 265 6.34 17.47 -2.61
N TRP A 266 7.02 16.35 -2.82
CA TRP A 266 8.43 16.31 -3.18
C TRP A 266 8.66 15.31 -4.31
N ILE A 267 8.96 15.83 -5.49
CA ILE A 267 9.38 15.02 -6.64
C ILE A 267 10.89 14.94 -6.60
N VAL A 268 11.40 13.71 -6.43
CA VAL A 268 12.84 13.45 -6.25
C VAL A 268 13.51 13.27 -7.62
N PRO A 269 14.43 14.15 -8.02
CA PRO A 269 15.11 14.05 -9.30
C PRO A 269 15.89 12.74 -9.44
N ASP A 270 16.05 12.26 -10.66
CA ASP A 270 16.86 11.09 -11.04
C ASP A 270 16.60 9.84 -10.19
N THR A 271 15.34 9.64 -9.79
CA THR A 271 14.93 8.61 -8.85
C THR A 271 13.81 7.76 -9.44
N GLY A 272 13.95 6.44 -9.34
CA GLY A 272 12.96 5.47 -9.79
C GLY A 272 11.92 5.14 -8.70
N HIS A 273 11.12 4.07 -8.94
CA HIS A 273 10.03 3.63 -8.08
C HIS A 273 10.48 3.31 -6.65
N VAL A 274 9.85 3.94 -5.65
CA VAL A 274 10.13 3.83 -4.21
C VAL A 274 11.62 3.90 -3.82
N ALA A 275 12.43 4.57 -4.64
CA ALA A 275 13.87 4.65 -4.46
C ALA A 275 14.33 5.95 -3.76
N SER A 276 13.40 6.79 -3.34
CA SER A 276 13.66 8.14 -2.79
C SER A 276 14.58 8.09 -1.56
N TYR A 277 14.28 7.25 -0.57
CA TYR A 277 15.13 7.07 0.59
C TYR A 277 16.50 6.46 0.23
N ARG A 278 16.53 5.47 -0.67
CA ARG A 278 17.80 4.86 -1.10
C ARG A 278 18.72 5.85 -1.82
N ARG A 279 18.14 6.79 -2.57
CA ARG A 279 18.86 7.79 -3.35
C ARG A 279 19.40 8.93 -2.48
N GLN A 280 18.58 9.39 -1.53
CA GLN A 280 18.86 10.54 -0.68
C GLN A 280 18.43 10.25 0.76
N PRO A 281 19.12 9.32 1.47
CA PRO A 281 18.65 8.83 2.77
C PRO A 281 18.54 9.92 3.83
N GLU A 282 19.52 10.78 3.93
CA GLU A 282 19.57 11.85 4.93
C GLU A 282 18.49 12.91 4.69
N GLU A 283 18.36 13.36 3.44
CA GLU A 283 17.33 14.35 3.07
C GLU A 283 15.93 13.78 3.22
N TYR A 284 15.72 12.52 2.79
CA TYR A 284 14.42 11.84 2.94
C TYR A 284 14.05 11.73 4.42
N ALA A 285 14.93 11.19 5.25
CA ALA A 285 14.71 11.04 6.69
C ALA A 285 14.43 12.40 7.35
N ALA A 286 15.23 13.41 7.05
CA ALA A 286 15.06 14.76 7.59
C ALA A 286 13.70 15.37 7.23
N LYS A 287 13.24 15.23 5.96
CA LYS A 287 11.94 15.74 5.51
C LYS A 287 10.77 14.98 6.14
N VAL A 288 10.85 13.65 6.20
CA VAL A 288 9.81 12.80 6.82
C VAL A 288 9.71 13.07 8.32
N VAL A 289 10.84 13.14 9.03
CA VAL A 289 10.87 13.46 10.46
C VAL A 289 10.33 14.86 10.72
N SER A 290 10.76 15.87 9.94
CA SER A 290 10.26 17.24 10.08
C SER A 290 8.75 17.33 9.87
N PHE A 291 8.22 16.59 8.89
CA PHE A 291 6.80 16.52 8.62
C PHE A 291 6.03 15.87 9.78
N PHE A 292 6.44 14.70 10.24
CA PHE A 292 5.78 14.03 11.37
C PHE A 292 5.89 14.83 12.67
N ARG A 293 7.04 15.44 12.95
CA ARG A 293 7.23 16.27 14.16
C ARG A 293 6.23 17.43 14.22
N ARG A 294 5.96 18.05 13.08
CA ARG A 294 5.01 19.15 12.99
C ARG A 294 3.57 18.72 13.25
N HIS A 295 3.19 17.47 12.92
CA HIS A 295 1.79 17.03 12.88
C HIS A 295 1.42 15.96 13.91
N ILE A 296 2.40 15.25 14.48
CA ILE A 296 2.15 14.24 15.53
C ILE A 296 2.30 14.86 16.95
N GLY A 297 2.94 16.03 17.03
CA GLY A 297 3.21 16.68 18.31
C GLY A 297 4.40 16.05 19.07
N GLU A 298 4.85 16.75 20.11
CA GLU A 298 5.85 16.26 21.05
C GLU A 298 5.27 15.33 22.09
#